data_dc85fe618c4085a1d46f7916d2c04c5c
#
_entry.id   dc85fe618c4085a1d46f7916d2c04c5c
#
_cell.length_a   1.000
_cell.length_b   1.000
_cell.length_c   1.000
_cell.angle_alpha   90.00
_cell.angle_beta   90.00
_cell.angle_gamma   90.00
#
_symmetry.space_group_name_H-M   'P 1'
#
loop_
_entity.id
_entity.type
_entity.pdbx_description
1 polymer ?
#
loop_
_entity_poly.entity_id
_entity_poly.type
_entity_poly.pdbx_seq_one_letter_code
_entity_poly.pdbx_strand_id
1 'polypeptide(L)'
;MTTAFQYDASRHRRNGRGKIYDSIIDTIGDTPLVRLPRLTAALKPKGVVLAKLEFFNPLGSVKDRIGVSMIDSLEAQGLIKEGTTIVEPTSGNTGIALAFVAAAKGLKLILVMPESMSLERRKMLMILGARLELTPAEKGMVGAMARAREILNEIPGSVMPQQFENLANPAIHRVTTAEEIWNDTAGAVDVVISGVGTAGTITGVGQVLKSRKPSVRMVAVEPTASPVLSGGAPGPHKIQGIGAGFVPAILDRGIMDEVVQVSNEDAVAMARRCAREEGIPVGISSGAALTAAFDVASRPGMAGKIIVTIIPSFAERYLSTILFEGL
;
A
#
# COMPACT_ATOMS: atom_id res chain seq x y z
N MET A 1 26.65 41.30 27.17
CA MET A 1 25.97 41.37 25.88
C MET A 1 25.68 39.95 25.44
N THR A 2 24.43 39.50 25.52
CA THR A 2 24.02 38.20 25.03
C THR A 2 23.95 38.29 23.52
N THR A 3 24.85 37.62 22.80
CA THR A 3 24.75 37.45 21.36
C THR A 3 23.46 36.71 21.07
N ALA A 4 22.50 37.38 20.42
CA ALA A 4 21.26 36.75 20.02
C ALA A 4 21.59 35.55 19.12
N PHE A 5 21.09 34.37 19.47
CA PHE A 5 21.22 33.17 18.65
C PHE A 5 20.52 33.41 17.29
N GLN A 6 21.29 33.39 16.21
CA GLN A 6 20.78 33.59 14.88
C GLN A 6 20.67 32.23 14.18
N TYR A 7 19.44 31.74 14.00
CA TYR A 7 19.18 30.48 13.33
C TYR A 7 19.32 30.63 11.81
N ASP A 8 20.21 29.87 11.21
CA ASP A 8 20.34 29.79 9.76
C ASP A 8 19.41 28.70 9.18
N ALA A 9 18.34 29.15 8.52
CA ALA A 9 17.36 28.28 7.86
C ALA A 9 17.76 27.86 6.44
N SER A 10 18.89 28.38 5.90
CA SER A 10 19.28 28.14 4.49
C SER A 10 19.47 26.67 4.14
N ARG A 11 19.88 25.83 5.13
CA ARG A 11 19.99 24.36 5.00
C ARG A 11 18.67 23.66 4.62
N HIS A 12 17.52 24.33 4.82
CA HIS A 12 16.19 23.81 4.50
C HIS A 12 15.69 24.27 3.13
N ARG A 13 16.48 25.09 2.40
CA ARG A 13 16.08 25.56 1.07
C ARG A 13 15.77 24.37 0.14
N ARG A 14 14.68 24.49 -0.60
CA ARG A 14 14.27 23.55 -1.65
C ARG A 14 13.89 24.35 -2.90
N ASN A 15 14.11 23.76 -4.07
CA ASN A 15 13.84 24.41 -5.35
C ASN A 15 12.43 24.09 -5.91
N GLY A 16 11.58 23.44 -5.11
CA GLY A 16 10.31 22.90 -5.60
C GLY A 16 10.50 21.66 -6.49
N ARG A 17 9.41 21.21 -7.13
CA ARG A 17 9.44 20.07 -8.07
C ARG A 17 9.72 20.48 -9.52
N GLY A 18 9.87 21.78 -9.80
CA GLY A 18 10.21 22.33 -11.13
C GLY A 18 9.08 22.26 -12.15
N LYS A 19 7.85 21.90 -11.75
CA LYS A 19 6.67 21.82 -12.63
C LYS A 19 5.38 22.15 -11.91
N ILE A 20 4.38 22.58 -12.69
CA ILE A 20 2.98 22.70 -12.29
C ILE A 20 2.26 21.45 -12.79
N TYR A 21 1.41 20.86 -11.98
CA TYR A 21 0.63 19.68 -12.34
C TYR A 21 -0.78 20.10 -12.77
N ASP A 22 -1.32 19.48 -13.80
CA ASP A 22 -2.68 19.76 -14.28
C ASP A 22 -3.74 19.12 -13.41
N SER A 23 -3.41 17.99 -12.75
CA SER A 23 -4.29 17.28 -11.84
C SER A 23 -3.54 16.74 -10.64
N ILE A 24 -4.26 16.55 -9.53
CA ILE A 24 -3.72 15.92 -8.34
C ILE A 24 -3.29 14.46 -8.60
N ILE A 25 -3.91 13.75 -9.54
CA ILE A 25 -3.52 12.39 -9.92
C ILE A 25 -2.10 12.33 -10.53
N ASP A 26 -1.63 13.41 -11.15
CA ASP A 26 -0.29 13.49 -11.75
C ASP A 26 0.83 13.60 -10.69
N THR A 27 0.45 13.77 -9.42
CA THR A 27 1.39 13.84 -8.29
C THR A 27 1.65 12.48 -7.64
N ILE A 28 0.99 11.41 -8.13
CA ILE A 28 1.16 10.05 -7.63
C ILE A 28 2.56 9.53 -8.00
N GLY A 29 3.20 8.84 -7.04
CA GLY A 29 4.53 8.28 -7.25
C GLY A 29 5.66 9.17 -6.74
N ASP A 30 6.88 8.89 -7.17
CA ASP A 30 8.11 9.53 -6.70
C ASP A 30 8.18 9.58 -5.16
N THR A 31 7.72 8.49 -4.51
CA THR A 31 7.69 8.39 -3.06
C THR A 31 9.09 8.21 -2.49
N PRO A 32 9.42 8.85 -1.35
CA PRO A 32 10.78 8.83 -0.83
C PRO A 32 11.22 7.46 -0.31
N LEU A 33 12.51 7.17 -0.49
CA LEU A 33 13.20 6.05 0.12
C LEU A 33 14.04 6.57 1.30
N VAL A 34 13.74 6.11 2.52
CA VAL A 34 14.26 6.70 3.77
C VAL A 34 15.01 5.67 4.61
N ARG A 35 16.16 6.09 5.18
CA ARG A 35 16.89 5.32 6.19
C ARG A 35 16.17 5.38 7.54
N LEU A 36 16.37 4.34 8.34
CA LEU A 36 15.81 4.21 9.70
C LEU A 36 16.94 4.16 10.74
N PRO A 37 17.62 5.30 11.00
CA PRO A 37 18.87 5.29 11.77
C PRO A 37 18.68 4.87 13.22
N ARG A 38 17.58 5.25 13.87
CA ARG A 38 17.35 4.94 15.29
C ARG A 38 16.92 3.49 15.49
N LEU A 39 16.03 2.96 14.64
CA LEU A 39 15.69 1.54 14.62
C LEU A 39 16.92 0.69 14.27
N THR A 40 17.73 1.14 13.31
CA THR A 40 18.99 0.47 12.95
C THR A 40 19.97 0.43 14.14
N ALA A 41 20.14 1.54 14.87
CA ALA A 41 21.00 1.58 16.04
C ALA A 41 20.50 0.67 17.18
N ALA A 42 19.18 0.58 17.37
CA ALA A 42 18.55 -0.23 18.40
C ALA A 42 18.56 -1.73 18.07
N LEU A 43 18.27 -2.11 16.83
CA LEU A 43 18.11 -3.50 16.39
C LEU A 43 19.39 -4.12 15.82
N LYS A 44 20.36 -3.29 15.42
CA LYS A 44 21.70 -3.68 14.92
C LYS A 44 21.65 -4.75 13.81
N PRO A 45 20.84 -4.56 12.74
CA PRO A 45 20.80 -5.49 11.63
C PRO A 45 22.16 -5.52 10.91
N LYS A 46 22.45 -6.62 10.21
CA LYS A 46 23.66 -6.74 9.37
C LYS A 46 23.51 -6.03 8.03
N GLY A 47 22.31 -6.04 7.48
CA GLY A 47 21.97 -5.34 6.24
C GLY A 47 21.45 -3.93 6.49
N VAL A 48 21.36 -3.15 5.42
CA VAL A 48 20.84 -1.77 5.42
C VAL A 48 19.34 -1.80 5.10
N VAL A 49 18.49 -1.42 6.05
CA VAL A 49 17.03 -1.34 5.86
C VAL A 49 16.65 0.06 5.41
N LEU A 50 15.91 0.12 4.30
CA LEU A 50 15.36 1.33 3.70
C LEU A 50 13.84 1.22 3.61
N ALA A 51 13.13 2.28 3.97
CA ALA A 51 11.66 2.35 3.94
C ALA A 51 11.18 3.14 2.71
N LYS A 52 10.42 2.50 1.81
CA LYS A 52 9.73 3.14 0.69
C LYS A 52 8.39 3.68 1.18
N LEU A 53 8.29 4.99 1.37
CA LEU A 53 7.17 5.64 2.07
C LEU A 53 5.99 5.91 1.14
N GLU A 54 5.19 4.89 0.85
CA GLU A 54 4.05 4.99 -0.08
C GLU A 54 2.91 5.90 0.42
N PHE A 55 2.92 6.31 1.67
CA PHE A 55 1.97 7.30 2.18
C PHE A 55 2.29 8.75 1.75
N PHE A 56 3.37 8.98 1.02
CA PHE A 56 3.62 10.26 0.34
C PHE A 56 2.80 10.42 -0.95
N ASN A 57 2.11 9.38 -1.40
CA ASN A 57 1.06 9.54 -2.41
C ASN A 57 -0.06 10.46 -1.90
N PRO A 58 -0.79 11.16 -2.79
CA PRO A 58 -1.74 12.23 -2.42
C PRO A 58 -2.76 11.86 -1.34
N LEU A 59 -3.32 10.65 -1.41
CA LEU A 59 -4.27 10.14 -0.43
C LEU A 59 -3.62 9.22 0.61
N GLY A 60 -2.31 9.29 0.77
CA GLY A 60 -1.57 8.67 1.87
C GLY A 60 -1.49 7.14 1.80
N SER A 61 -1.51 6.54 0.62
CA SER A 61 -1.26 5.10 0.50
C SER A 61 -0.77 4.64 -0.87
N VAL A 62 -0.18 3.44 -0.90
CA VAL A 62 0.23 2.73 -2.13
C VAL A 62 -0.93 2.50 -3.11
N LYS A 63 -2.17 2.54 -2.64
CA LYS A 63 -3.36 2.27 -3.45
C LYS A 63 -3.69 3.39 -4.43
N ASP A 64 -3.16 4.59 -4.22
CA ASP A 64 -3.33 5.69 -5.16
C ASP A 64 -2.79 5.32 -6.54
N ARG A 65 -1.66 4.59 -6.59
CA ARG A 65 -1.08 4.07 -7.84
C ARG A 65 -2.04 3.17 -8.61
N ILE A 66 -2.62 2.18 -7.93
CA ILE A 66 -3.54 1.24 -8.59
C ILE A 66 -4.91 1.88 -8.87
N GLY A 67 -5.33 2.85 -8.07
CA GLY A 67 -6.57 3.60 -8.30
C GLY A 67 -6.58 4.26 -9.67
N VAL A 68 -5.53 5.02 -10.00
CA VAL A 68 -5.40 5.66 -11.32
C VAL A 68 -5.23 4.61 -12.43
N SER A 69 -4.32 3.65 -12.25
CA SER A 69 -4.00 2.68 -13.30
C SER A 69 -5.17 1.80 -13.72
N MET A 70 -5.98 1.35 -12.76
CA MET A 70 -7.17 0.54 -13.07
C MET A 70 -8.23 1.35 -13.81
N ILE A 71 -8.46 2.61 -13.42
CA ILE A 71 -9.41 3.49 -14.11
C ILE A 71 -8.90 3.81 -15.52
N ASP A 72 -7.64 4.21 -15.68
CA ASP A 72 -7.05 4.49 -17.00
C ASP A 72 -7.10 3.27 -17.93
N SER A 73 -6.87 2.07 -17.37
CA SER A 73 -6.98 0.83 -18.15
C SER A 73 -8.41 0.57 -18.65
N LEU A 74 -9.41 0.84 -17.83
CA LEU A 74 -10.83 0.69 -18.24
C LEU A 74 -11.24 1.77 -19.27
N GLU A 75 -10.73 2.99 -19.15
CA GLU A 75 -10.91 4.05 -20.15
C GLU A 75 -10.27 3.66 -21.48
N ALA A 76 -9.03 3.19 -21.46
CA ALA A 76 -8.29 2.75 -22.66
C ALA A 76 -8.99 1.59 -23.40
N GLN A 77 -9.69 0.73 -22.66
CA GLN A 77 -10.50 -0.35 -23.21
C GLN A 77 -11.87 0.12 -23.73
N GLY A 78 -12.22 1.40 -23.55
CA GLY A 78 -13.52 1.96 -23.93
C GLY A 78 -14.69 1.48 -23.03
N LEU A 79 -14.37 0.91 -21.87
CA LEU A 79 -15.37 0.45 -20.90
C LEU A 79 -15.90 1.59 -20.03
N ILE A 80 -15.11 2.62 -19.77
CA ILE A 80 -15.53 3.87 -19.13
C ILE A 80 -15.84 4.88 -20.22
N LYS A 81 -17.10 5.36 -20.23
CA LYS A 81 -17.63 6.39 -21.12
C LYS A 81 -18.34 7.44 -20.29
N GLU A 82 -18.79 8.52 -20.93
CA GLU A 82 -19.63 9.51 -20.26
C GLU A 82 -20.83 8.87 -19.58
N GLY A 83 -21.01 9.14 -18.29
CA GLY A 83 -22.09 8.60 -17.48
C GLY A 83 -21.87 7.20 -16.92
N THR A 84 -20.78 6.50 -17.28
CA THR A 84 -20.43 5.17 -16.70
C THR A 84 -20.33 5.26 -15.18
N THR A 85 -20.90 4.27 -14.49
CA THR A 85 -20.76 4.11 -13.04
C THR A 85 -19.73 3.04 -12.73
N ILE A 86 -18.74 3.39 -11.92
CA ILE A 86 -17.74 2.45 -11.40
C ILE A 86 -18.29 1.84 -10.11
N VAL A 87 -18.18 0.54 -9.93
CA VAL A 87 -18.61 -0.19 -8.73
C VAL A 87 -17.45 -1.03 -8.21
N GLU A 88 -17.07 -0.89 -6.94
CA GLU A 88 -16.00 -1.73 -6.35
C GLU A 88 -16.36 -2.16 -4.93
N PRO A 89 -16.28 -3.48 -4.62
CA PRO A 89 -16.42 -3.96 -3.25
C PRO A 89 -15.09 -3.79 -2.51
N THR A 90 -15.00 -2.76 -1.68
CA THR A 90 -13.79 -2.50 -0.91
C THR A 90 -14.06 -1.68 0.34
N SER A 91 -13.39 -2.03 1.42
CA SER A 91 -13.45 -1.32 2.70
C SER A 91 -12.15 -0.61 3.07
N GLY A 92 -11.14 -0.71 2.20
CA GLY A 92 -9.77 -0.27 2.51
C GLY A 92 -9.30 0.96 1.71
N ASN A 93 -7.99 1.09 1.65
CA ASN A 93 -7.31 2.18 0.94
C ASN A 93 -7.63 2.23 -0.56
N THR A 94 -7.98 1.10 -1.17
CA THR A 94 -8.41 1.06 -2.59
C THR A 94 -9.67 1.87 -2.82
N GLY A 95 -10.65 1.80 -1.89
CA GLY A 95 -11.86 2.62 -2.00
C GLY A 95 -11.55 4.12 -1.97
N ILE A 96 -10.63 4.55 -1.10
CA ILE A 96 -10.21 5.95 -1.03
C ILE A 96 -9.49 6.36 -2.32
N ALA A 97 -8.60 5.52 -2.84
CA ALA A 97 -7.89 5.77 -4.09
C ALA A 97 -8.83 5.86 -5.29
N LEU A 98 -9.80 4.96 -5.41
CA LEU A 98 -10.80 5.01 -6.47
C LEU A 98 -11.71 6.25 -6.34
N ALA A 99 -12.13 6.61 -5.11
CA ALA A 99 -12.95 7.80 -4.88
C ALA A 99 -12.20 9.09 -5.26
N PHE A 100 -10.94 9.18 -4.89
CA PHE A 100 -10.07 10.30 -5.24
C PHE A 100 -9.88 10.45 -6.76
N VAL A 101 -9.57 9.36 -7.46
CA VAL A 101 -9.38 9.38 -8.92
C VAL A 101 -10.70 9.66 -9.62
N ALA A 102 -11.81 9.05 -9.17
CA ALA A 102 -13.13 9.31 -9.72
C ALA A 102 -13.55 10.78 -9.56
N ALA A 103 -13.29 11.39 -8.39
CA ALA A 103 -13.53 12.81 -8.16
C ALA A 103 -12.70 13.69 -9.11
N ALA A 104 -11.41 13.41 -9.26
CA ALA A 104 -10.51 14.17 -10.13
C ALA A 104 -10.87 14.06 -11.62
N LYS A 105 -11.47 12.93 -12.04
CA LYS A 105 -11.91 12.67 -13.43
C LYS A 105 -13.39 12.95 -13.69
N GLY A 106 -14.17 13.34 -12.68
CA GLY A 106 -15.63 13.56 -12.81
C GLY A 106 -16.44 12.29 -13.05
N LEU A 107 -15.98 11.13 -12.55
CA LEU A 107 -16.61 9.83 -12.74
C LEU A 107 -17.56 9.48 -11.59
N LYS A 108 -18.60 8.71 -11.88
CA LYS A 108 -19.52 8.18 -10.87
C LYS A 108 -18.95 6.94 -10.22
N LEU A 109 -18.96 6.88 -8.88
CA LEU A 109 -18.42 5.76 -8.11
C LEU A 109 -19.41 5.29 -7.04
N ILE A 110 -19.64 3.99 -7.00
CA ILE A 110 -20.34 3.28 -5.92
C ILE A 110 -19.34 2.35 -5.24
N LEU A 111 -19.16 2.52 -3.94
CA LEU A 111 -18.33 1.63 -3.12
C LEU A 111 -19.21 0.78 -2.23
N VAL A 112 -19.02 -0.52 -2.30
CA VAL A 112 -19.80 -1.49 -1.52
C VAL A 112 -18.95 -2.01 -0.37
N MET A 113 -19.48 -1.93 0.86
CA MET A 113 -18.74 -2.33 2.05
C MET A 113 -19.64 -2.75 3.21
N PRO A 114 -19.15 -3.58 4.14
CA PRO A 114 -19.88 -3.89 5.37
C PRO A 114 -20.13 -2.64 6.21
N GLU A 115 -21.29 -2.56 6.84
CA GLU A 115 -21.64 -1.46 7.74
C GLU A 115 -20.77 -1.38 9.02
N SER A 116 -19.96 -2.41 9.31
CA SER A 116 -18.96 -2.40 10.37
C SER A 116 -17.75 -1.49 10.10
N MET A 117 -17.64 -0.93 8.90
CA MET A 117 -16.55 0.00 8.60
C MET A 117 -16.67 1.30 9.37
N SER A 118 -15.52 1.83 9.82
CA SER A 118 -15.48 3.03 10.68
C SER A 118 -16.15 4.24 10.03
N LEU A 119 -16.75 5.08 10.86
CA LEU A 119 -17.46 6.27 10.41
C LEU A 119 -16.53 7.27 9.71
N GLU A 120 -15.29 7.41 10.18
CA GLU A 120 -14.28 8.29 9.60
C GLU A 120 -13.98 7.86 8.16
N ARG A 121 -13.84 6.55 7.92
CA ARG A 121 -13.62 6.01 6.58
C ARG A 121 -14.79 6.29 5.64
N ARG A 122 -16.03 6.08 6.11
CA ARG A 122 -17.23 6.40 5.33
C ARG A 122 -17.30 7.89 4.98
N LYS A 123 -17.04 8.77 5.97
CA LYS A 123 -17.01 10.23 5.75
C LYS A 123 -15.95 10.64 4.72
N MET A 124 -14.76 10.03 4.77
CA MET A 124 -13.70 10.29 3.80
C MET A 124 -14.13 9.91 2.37
N LEU A 125 -14.82 8.81 2.19
CA LEU A 125 -15.32 8.38 0.88
C LEU A 125 -16.46 9.30 0.38
N MET A 126 -17.37 9.70 1.26
CA MET A 126 -18.48 10.59 0.92
C MET A 126 -18.02 12.00 0.53
N ILE A 127 -17.00 12.57 1.21
CA ILE A 127 -16.47 13.91 0.86
C ILE A 127 -15.79 13.90 -0.52
N LEU A 128 -15.27 12.74 -0.96
CA LEU A 128 -14.74 12.53 -2.30
C LEU A 128 -15.83 12.25 -3.35
N GLY A 129 -17.11 12.30 -2.97
CA GLY A 129 -18.23 12.15 -3.89
C GLY A 129 -18.68 10.70 -4.17
N ALA A 130 -18.08 9.71 -3.51
CA ALA A 130 -18.49 8.32 -3.69
C ALA A 130 -19.87 8.05 -3.04
N ARG A 131 -20.74 7.33 -3.76
CA ARG A 131 -21.94 6.73 -3.19
C ARG A 131 -21.55 5.47 -2.42
N LEU A 132 -22.00 5.33 -1.18
CA LEU A 132 -21.78 4.15 -0.36
C LEU A 132 -23.01 3.25 -0.39
N GLU A 133 -22.76 1.96 -0.63
CA GLU A 133 -23.72 0.89 -0.48
C GLU A 133 -23.25 0.01 0.70
N LEU A 134 -24.01 0.02 1.79
CA LEU A 134 -23.66 -0.70 3.01
C LEU A 134 -24.35 -2.06 3.02
N THR A 135 -23.60 -3.10 3.38
CA THR A 135 -24.12 -4.46 3.54
C THR A 135 -24.06 -4.89 5.01
N PRO A 136 -24.89 -5.86 5.44
CA PRO A 136 -24.89 -6.37 6.79
C PRO A 136 -23.51 -6.81 7.27
N ALA A 137 -23.13 -6.41 8.49
CA ALA A 137 -21.81 -6.63 9.05
C ALA A 137 -21.42 -8.14 9.10
N GLU A 138 -22.38 -9.00 9.43
CA GLU A 138 -22.21 -10.45 9.52
C GLU A 138 -21.83 -11.13 8.20
N LYS A 139 -22.19 -10.51 7.05
CA LYS A 139 -21.82 -11.01 5.73
C LYS A 139 -20.41 -10.62 5.29
N GLY A 140 -19.75 -9.71 6.01
CA GLY A 140 -18.40 -9.27 5.74
C GLY A 140 -18.16 -8.86 4.28
N MET A 141 -16.93 -9.03 3.80
CA MET A 141 -16.58 -8.69 2.41
C MET A 141 -17.24 -9.62 1.37
N VAL A 142 -17.61 -10.84 1.74
CA VAL A 142 -18.33 -11.76 0.83
C VAL A 142 -19.69 -11.17 0.47
N GLY A 143 -20.41 -10.62 1.46
CA GLY A 143 -21.68 -9.91 1.22
C GLY A 143 -21.50 -8.66 0.36
N ALA A 144 -20.44 -7.89 0.58
CA ALA A 144 -20.14 -6.71 -0.23
C ALA A 144 -19.84 -7.09 -1.69
N MET A 145 -19.10 -8.16 -1.93
CA MET A 145 -18.83 -8.67 -3.28
C MET A 145 -20.08 -9.14 -4.01
N ALA A 146 -20.98 -9.85 -3.29
CA ALA A 146 -22.25 -10.28 -3.86
C ALA A 146 -23.11 -9.06 -4.26
N ARG A 147 -23.26 -8.08 -3.36
CA ARG A 147 -24.04 -6.86 -3.63
C ARG A 147 -23.44 -6.02 -4.78
N ALA A 148 -22.11 -5.94 -4.88
CA ALA A 148 -21.48 -5.24 -5.99
C ALA A 148 -21.82 -5.88 -7.35
N ARG A 149 -21.89 -7.20 -7.43
CA ARG A 149 -22.31 -7.93 -8.66
C ARG A 149 -23.78 -7.69 -8.97
N GLU A 150 -24.66 -7.61 -7.96
CA GLU A 150 -26.07 -7.24 -8.16
C GLU A 150 -26.17 -5.83 -8.76
N ILE A 151 -25.44 -4.86 -8.23
CA ILE A 151 -25.43 -3.47 -8.73
C ILE A 151 -24.95 -3.40 -10.19
N LEU A 152 -23.96 -4.21 -10.58
CA LEU A 152 -23.53 -4.27 -11.98
C LEU A 152 -24.66 -4.75 -12.91
N ASN A 153 -25.51 -5.66 -12.45
CA ASN A 153 -26.69 -6.12 -13.22
C ASN A 153 -27.82 -5.08 -13.21
N GLU A 154 -27.98 -4.33 -12.11
CA GLU A 154 -29.01 -3.29 -11.95
C GLU A 154 -28.70 -2.02 -12.75
N ILE A 155 -27.40 -1.70 -12.97
CA ILE A 155 -26.95 -0.49 -13.67
C ILE A 155 -26.25 -0.89 -14.98
N PRO A 156 -26.97 -0.89 -16.12
CA PRO A 156 -26.38 -1.23 -17.41
C PRO A 156 -25.17 -0.34 -17.76
N GLY A 157 -24.11 -0.96 -18.24
CA GLY A 157 -22.86 -0.26 -18.59
C GLY A 157 -21.99 0.15 -17.41
N SER A 158 -22.35 -0.23 -16.17
CA SER A 158 -21.43 -0.08 -15.03
C SER A 158 -20.26 -1.06 -15.12
N VAL A 159 -19.13 -0.71 -14.52
CA VAL A 159 -17.87 -1.48 -14.59
C VAL A 159 -17.27 -1.67 -13.20
N MET A 160 -16.52 -2.77 -13.01
CA MET A 160 -15.81 -3.05 -11.78
C MET A 160 -14.30 -3.12 -12.05
N PRO A 161 -13.50 -2.33 -11.35
CA PRO A 161 -12.01 -2.34 -11.47
C PRO A 161 -11.35 -3.67 -11.11
N GLN A 162 -11.88 -4.42 -10.14
CA GLN A 162 -11.42 -5.77 -9.78
C GLN A 162 -9.94 -5.84 -9.36
N GLN A 163 -9.60 -5.15 -8.27
CA GLN A 163 -8.21 -4.99 -7.81
C GLN A 163 -7.38 -6.28 -7.67
N PHE A 164 -8.02 -7.45 -7.48
CA PHE A 164 -7.35 -8.74 -7.31
C PHE A 164 -7.11 -9.50 -8.62
N GLU A 165 -7.69 -9.03 -9.73
CA GLU A 165 -7.67 -9.69 -11.04
C GLU A 165 -7.14 -8.78 -12.15
N ASN A 166 -7.25 -7.46 -11.99
CA ASN A 166 -6.90 -6.48 -13.00
C ASN A 166 -5.38 -6.34 -13.15
N LEU A 167 -4.87 -6.68 -14.33
CA LEU A 167 -3.44 -6.61 -14.64
C LEU A 167 -2.85 -5.18 -14.66
N ALA A 168 -3.70 -4.15 -14.71
CA ALA A 168 -3.26 -2.77 -14.54
C ALA A 168 -2.68 -2.51 -13.14
N ASN A 169 -3.08 -3.31 -12.13
CA ASN A 169 -2.53 -3.25 -10.79
C ASN A 169 -1.01 -3.55 -10.76
N PRO A 170 -0.49 -4.72 -11.14
CA PRO A 170 0.95 -4.92 -11.22
C PRO A 170 1.62 -4.06 -12.30
N ALA A 171 0.91 -3.66 -13.36
CA ALA A 171 1.46 -2.85 -14.44
C ALA A 171 1.99 -1.50 -13.94
N ILE A 172 1.22 -0.78 -13.10
CA ILE A 172 1.67 0.53 -12.59
C ILE A 172 2.90 0.38 -11.70
N HIS A 173 3.01 -0.71 -10.93
CA HIS A 173 4.18 -0.97 -10.10
C HIS A 173 5.42 -1.29 -10.92
N ARG A 174 5.27 -1.89 -12.13
CA ARG A 174 6.39 -2.09 -13.06
C ARG A 174 6.99 -0.78 -13.53
N VAL A 175 6.14 0.17 -13.91
CA VAL A 175 6.59 1.43 -14.55
C VAL A 175 6.82 2.58 -13.58
N THR A 176 6.49 2.41 -12.30
CA THR A 176 6.68 3.44 -11.26
C THR A 176 7.47 2.90 -10.07
N THR A 177 6.87 2.15 -9.17
CA THR A 177 7.47 1.71 -7.91
C THR A 177 8.81 0.97 -8.12
N ALA A 178 8.88 0.09 -9.13
CA ALA A 178 10.10 -0.63 -9.46
C ALA A 178 11.21 0.30 -9.96
N GLU A 179 10.85 1.24 -10.83
CA GLU A 179 11.78 2.25 -11.37
C GLU A 179 12.32 3.16 -10.27
N GLU A 180 11.42 3.62 -9.40
CA GLU A 180 11.80 4.45 -8.25
C GLU A 180 12.78 3.71 -7.33
N ILE A 181 12.49 2.46 -6.95
CA ILE A 181 13.40 1.65 -6.11
C ILE A 181 14.74 1.44 -6.80
N TRP A 182 14.73 1.12 -8.09
CA TRP A 182 15.96 0.91 -8.87
C TRP A 182 16.83 2.16 -8.90
N ASN A 183 16.23 3.30 -9.24
CA ASN A 183 16.93 4.57 -9.37
C ASN A 183 17.43 5.10 -8.02
N ASP A 184 16.58 5.08 -6.98
CA ASP A 184 16.91 5.55 -5.63
C ASP A 184 18.04 4.73 -4.98
N THR A 185 18.19 3.47 -5.38
CA THR A 185 19.29 2.61 -4.92
C THR A 185 20.44 2.51 -5.90
N ALA A 186 20.41 3.23 -7.03
CA ALA A 186 21.37 3.10 -8.14
C ALA A 186 21.59 1.63 -8.56
N GLY A 187 20.52 0.83 -8.56
CA GLY A 187 20.54 -0.61 -8.88
C GLY A 187 21.14 -1.52 -7.79
N ALA A 188 21.49 -0.96 -6.63
CA ALA A 188 22.16 -1.73 -5.59
C ALA A 188 21.19 -2.54 -4.69
N VAL A 189 19.86 -2.41 -4.88
CA VAL A 189 18.87 -3.19 -4.10
C VAL A 189 19.15 -4.70 -4.19
N ASP A 190 19.15 -5.39 -3.04
CA ASP A 190 19.38 -6.84 -2.94
C ASP A 190 18.12 -7.60 -2.51
N VAL A 191 17.28 -6.97 -1.69
CA VAL A 191 16.04 -7.59 -1.18
C VAL A 191 14.93 -6.57 -1.19
N VAL A 192 13.73 -6.97 -1.64
CA VAL A 192 12.51 -6.17 -1.47
C VAL A 192 11.52 -6.94 -0.62
N ILE A 193 10.98 -6.28 0.40
CA ILE A 193 10.00 -6.83 1.34
C ILE A 193 8.68 -6.12 1.17
N SER A 194 7.62 -6.87 0.91
CA SER A 194 6.28 -6.33 0.68
C SER A 194 5.20 -7.17 1.35
N GLY A 195 4.36 -6.51 2.13
CA GLY A 195 3.11 -7.13 2.59
C GLY A 195 2.18 -7.43 1.40
N VAL A 196 1.58 -8.62 1.39
CA VAL A 196 0.75 -9.08 0.28
C VAL A 196 -0.74 -8.92 0.61
N GLY A 197 -1.36 -7.90 -0.02
CA GLY A 197 -2.82 -7.74 -0.09
C GLY A 197 -3.34 -8.21 -1.45
N THR A 198 -3.32 -7.33 -2.45
CA THR A 198 -3.69 -7.69 -3.84
C THR A 198 -2.55 -8.36 -4.61
N ALA A 199 -1.34 -8.36 -4.08
CA ALA A 199 -0.11 -8.84 -4.70
C ALA A 199 0.46 -7.97 -5.85
N GLY A 200 -0.21 -6.89 -6.26
CA GLY A 200 0.24 -6.08 -7.39
C GLY A 200 1.64 -5.48 -7.19
N THR A 201 1.95 -4.97 -6.01
CA THR A 201 3.25 -4.37 -5.71
C THR A 201 4.39 -5.38 -5.83
N ILE A 202 4.29 -6.51 -5.13
CA ILE A 202 5.37 -7.52 -5.15
C ILE A 202 5.56 -8.13 -6.54
N THR A 203 4.45 -8.38 -7.27
CA THR A 203 4.47 -8.89 -8.63
C THR A 203 5.14 -7.91 -9.58
N GLY A 204 4.64 -6.66 -9.63
CA GLY A 204 5.16 -5.66 -10.57
C GLY A 204 6.61 -5.29 -10.30
N VAL A 205 6.96 -5.03 -9.03
CA VAL A 205 8.34 -4.72 -8.63
C VAL A 205 9.27 -5.89 -8.90
N GLY A 206 8.86 -7.10 -8.50
CA GLY A 206 9.68 -8.30 -8.66
C GLY A 206 9.99 -8.65 -10.11
N GLN A 207 9.01 -8.53 -11.01
CA GLN A 207 9.19 -8.76 -12.43
C GLN A 207 10.28 -7.85 -13.04
N VAL A 208 10.26 -6.56 -12.70
CA VAL A 208 11.25 -5.60 -13.23
C VAL A 208 12.61 -5.78 -12.58
N LEU A 209 12.68 -5.84 -11.24
CA LEU A 209 13.97 -5.90 -10.57
C LEU A 209 14.71 -7.20 -10.86
N LYS A 210 14.02 -8.34 -10.89
CA LYS A 210 14.65 -9.62 -11.24
C LYS A 210 15.08 -9.70 -12.70
N SER A 211 14.39 -9.03 -13.62
CA SER A 211 14.84 -8.96 -15.01
C SER A 211 16.16 -8.20 -15.19
N ARG A 212 16.40 -7.18 -14.34
CA ARG A 212 17.63 -6.37 -14.34
C ARG A 212 18.76 -6.98 -13.51
N LYS A 213 18.42 -7.51 -12.35
CA LYS A 213 19.34 -8.13 -11.39
C LYS A 213 18.73 -9.42 -10.86
N PRO A 214 18.94 -10.58 -11.52
CA PRO A 214 18.33 -11.84 -11.14
C PRO A 214 18.58 -12.29 -9.69
N SER A 215 19.62 -11.76 -9.06
CA SER A 215 19.96 -12.03 -7.65
C SER A 215 19.11 -11.25 -6.63
N VAL A 216 18.24 -10.31 -7.06
CA VAL A 216 17.30 -9.62 -6.15
C VAL A 216 16.32 -10.63 -5.57
N ARG A 217 16.17 -10.62 -4.26
CA ARG A 217 15.20 -11.47 -3.57
C ARG A 217 13.92 -10.69 -3.27
N MET A 218 12.79 -11.33 -3.56
CA MET A 218 11.45 -10.81 -3.26
C MET A 218 10.87 -11.57 -2.08
N VAL A 219 10.64 -10.89 -0.96
CA VAL A 219 10.11 -11.46 0.27
C VAL A 219 8.68 -10.96 0.49
N ALA A 220 7.74 -11.88 0.46
CA ALA A 220 6.35 -11.62 0.77
C ALA A 220 6.12 -11.62 2.28
N VAL A 221 5.22 -10.78 2.77
CA VAL A 221 4.79 -10.78 4.18
C VAL A 221 3.30 -11.06 4.28
N GLU A 222 2.95 -12.02 5.13
CA GLU A 222 1.55 -12.36 5.44
C GLU A 222 1.32 -12.48 6.95
N PRO A 223 0.06 -12.38 7.43
CA PRO A 223 -0.25 -12.58 8.83
C PRO A 223 -0.09 -14.04 9.26
N THR A 224 0.53 -14.30 10.41
CA THR A 224 0.62 -15.65 11.02
C THR A 224 -0.75 -16.30 11.20
N ALA A 225 -1.78 -15.49 11.50
CA ALA A 225 -3.15 -16.01 11.68
C ALA A 225 -3.89 -16.32 10.35
N SER A 226 -3.31 -15.96 9.20
CA SER A 226 -3.88 -16.22 7.86
C SER A 226 -2.78 -16.52 6.84
N PRO A 227 -1.99 -17.60 7.03
CA PRO A 227 -0.76 -17.88 6.26
C PRO A 227 -1.05 -18.58 4.93
N VAL A 228 -1.91 -17.99 4.09
CA VAL A 228 -2.42 -18.60 2.86
C VAL A 228 -1.32 -18.76 1.79
N LEU A 229 -0.38 -17.82 1.71
CA LEU A 229 0.74 -17.91 0.78
C LEU A 229 1.70 -19.04 1.14
N SER A 230 1.84 -19.34 2.44
CA SER A 230 2.61 -20.46 2.98
C SER A 230 1.84 -21.79 2.95
N GLY A 231 0.62 -21.83 2.39
CA GLY A 231 -0.20 -23.04 2.27
C GLY A 231 -1.09 -23.34 3.48
N GLY A 232 -1.19 -22.42 4.45
CA GLY A 232 -2.09 -22.55 5.60
C GLY A 232 -3.52 -22.10 5.29
N ALA A 233 -4.41 -22.27 6.27
CA ALA A 233 -5.80 -21.85 6.16
C ALA A 233 -5.97 -20.34 6.37
N PRO A 234 -6.97 -19.71 5.74
CA PRO A 234 -7.33 -18.34 6.04
C PRO A 234 -7.91 -18.21 7.46
N GLY A 235 -7.61 -17.12 8.14
CA GLY A 235 -8.12 -16.84 9.47
C GLY A 235 -8.24 -15.33 9.74
N PRO A 236 -8.99 -14.95 10.80
CA PRO A 236 -9.15 -13.55 11.18
C PRO A 236 -7.84 -12.99 11.76
N HIS A 237 -7.49 -11.77 11.34
CA HIS A 237 -6.31 -11.06 11.82
C HIS A 237 -6.57 -9.54 11.86
N LYS A 238 -5.66 -8.81 12.53
CA LYS A 238 -5.77 -7.35 12.74
C LYS A 238 -4.88 -6.52 11.78
N ILE A 239 -4.07 -7.15 10.95
CA ILE A 239 -3.15 -6.47 10.02
C ILE A 239 -3.91 -6.05 8.76
N GLN A 240 -4.59 -4.90 8.80
CA GLN A 240 -5.38 -4.41 7.68
C GLN A 240 -4.51 -4.16 6.43
N GLY A 241 -5.02 -4.53 5.25
CA GLY A 241 -4.40 -4.26 3.95
C GLY A 241 -3.56 -5.40 3.38
N ILE A 242 -3.27 -6.44 4.16
CA ILE A 242 -2.62 -7.68 3.71
C ILE A 242 -3.43 -8.90 4.16
N GLY A 243 -3.07 -10.09 3.70
CA GLY A 243 -3.72 -11.33 4.14
C GLY A 243 -5.18 -11.41 3.71
N ALA A 244 -5.48 -11.35 2.41
CA ALA A 244 -6.84 -11.32 1.86
C ALA A 244 -7.65 -12.61 2.10
N GLY A 245 -7.03 -13.66 2.65
CA GLY A 245 -7.66 -14.96 2.88
C GLY A 245 -7.69 -15.88 1.67
N PHE A 246 -7.13 -15.45 0.55
CA PHE A 246 -6.96 -16.21 -0.68
C PHE A 246 -5.72 -15.74 -1.44
N VAL A 247 -5.28 -16.52 -2.42
CA VAL A 247 -4.17 -16.14 -3.30
C VAL A 247 -4.72 -15.29 -4.45
N PRO A 248 -4.31 -14.01 -4.59
CA PRO A 248 -4.76 -13.14 -5.68
C PRO A 248 -4.39 -13.70 -7.07
N ALA A 249 -5.28 -13.56 -8.05
CA ALA A 249 -5.06 -14.05 -9.41
C ALA A 249 -3.86 -13.37 -10.10
N ILE A 250 -3.59 -12.10 -9.76
CA ILE A 250 -2.47 -11.32 -10.31
C ILE A 250 -1.12 -11.60 -9.64
N LEU A 251 -1.08 -12.51 -8.65
CA LEU A 251 0.17 -12.89 -8.01
C LEU A 251 1.02 -13.77 -8.94
N ASP A 252 2.17 -13.27 -9.31
CA ASP A 252 3.22 -14.08 -9.94
C ASP A 252 4.01 -14.81 -8.84
N ARG A 253 3.68 -16.09 -8.61
CA ARG A 253 4.36 -16.89 -7.58
C ARG A 253 5.84 -17.13 -7.91
N GLY A 254 6.21 -17.11 -9.17
CA GLY A 254 7.58 -17.38 -9.63
C GLY A 254 8.59 -16.31 -9.23
N ILE A 255 8.11 -15.09 -8.87
CA ILE A 255 9.01 -14.01 -8.44
C ILE A 255 9.29 -14.03 -6.95
N MET A 256 8.48 -14.72 -6.13
CA MET A 256 8.66 -14.76 -4.67
C MET A 256 9.74 -15.78 -4.30
N ASP A 257 10.72 -15.34 -3.52
CA ASP A 257 11.78 -16.22 -3.02
C ASP A 257 11.49 -16.74 -1.60
N GLU A 258 10.65 -15.98 -0.85
CA GLU A 258 10.35 -16.31 0.53
C GLU A 258 9.02 -15.69 0.95
N VAL A 259 8.35 -16.31 1.91
CA VAL A 259 7.20 -15.77 2.64
C VAL A 259 7.53 -15.71 4.13
N VAL A 260 7.44 -14.52 4.72
CA VAL A 260 7.62 -14.28 6.16
C VAL A 260 6.27 -14.03 6.81
N GLN A 261 5.99 -14.77 7.86
CA GLN A 261 4.77 -14.60 8.66
C GLN A 261 5.02 -13.66 9.83
N VAL A 262 4.10 -12.72 10.07
CA VAL A 262 4.19 -11.75 11.16
C VAL A 262 2.90 -11.76 11.98
N SER A 263 3.04 -11.74 13.32
CA SER A 263 1.91 -11.67 14.23
C SER A 263 1.26 -10.29 14.26
N ASN A 264 0.02 -10.21 14.77
CA ASN A 264 -0.64 -8.91 15.00
C ASN A 264 0.14 -8.05 15.98
N GLU A 265 0.65 -8.67 17.03
CA GLU A 265 1.36 -8.05 18.15
C GLU A 265 2.68 -7.45 17.66
N ASP A 266 3.48 -8.20 16.91
CA ASP A 266 4.75 -7.72 16.35
C ASP A 266 4.53 -6.59 15.33
N ALA A 267 3.50 -6.70 14.51
CA ALA A 267 3.14 -5.66 13.55
C ALA A 267 2.77 -4.34 14.24
N VAL A 268 1.95 -4.39 15.28
CA VAL A 268 1.56 -3.21 16.07
C VAL A 268 2.74 -2.64 16.83
N ALA A 269 3.53 -3.49 17.51
CA ALA A 269 4.70 -3.06 18.28
C ALA A 269 5.72 -2.34 17.38
N MET A 270 6.01 -2.89 16.20
CA MET A 270 6.96 -2.29 15.26
C MET A 270 6.44 -1.01 14.64
N ALA A 271 5.14 -0.92 14.31
CA ALA A 271 4.53 0.32 13.81
C ALA A 271 4.62 1.46 14.84
N ARG A 272 4.35 1.15 16.12
CA ARG A 272 4.48 2.10 17.23
C ARG A 272 5.94 2.50 17.47
N ARG A 273 6.89 1.58 17.36
CA ARG A 273 8.32 1.88 17.44
C ARG A 273 8.77 2.80 16.32
N CYS A 274 8.38 2.52 15.08
CA CYS A 274 8.70 3.34 13.93
C CYS A 274 8.20 4.79 14.12
N ALA A 275 6.98 4.96 14.64
CA ALA A 275 6.45 6.28 14.96
C ALA A 275 7.27 7.00 16.06
N ARG A 276 7.60 6.31 17.16
CA ARG A 276 8.27 6.93 18.32
C ARG A 276 9.77 7.13 18.12
N GLU A 277 10.41 6.19 17.44
CA GLU A 277 11.86 6.19 17.27
C GLU A 277 12.29 6.95 16.01
N GLU A 278 11.56 6.84 14.90
CA GLU A 278 11.93 7.48 13.63
C GLU A 278 11.08 8.73 13.30
N GLY A 279 10.00 8.98 14.04
CA GLY A 279 9.05 10.04 13.70
C GLY A 279 8.22 9.71 12.45
N ILE A 280 8.09 8.43 12.10
CA ILE A 280 7.39 7.95 10.92
C ILE A 280 6.15 7.14 11.37
N PRO A 281 4.99 7.78 11.55
CA PRO A 281 3.76 7.09 11.93
C PRO A 281 3.19 6.30 10.75
N VAL A 282 3.18 4.99 10.89
CA VAL A 282 2.83 4.03 9.82
C VAL A 282 1.67 3.13 10.21
N GLY A 283 0.95 2.61 9.21
CA GLY A 283 -0.13 1.64 9.41
C GLY A 283 0.36 0.28 9.91
N ILE A 284 -0.56 -0.58 10.36
CA ILE A 284 -0.25 -1.88 10.95
C ILE A 284 0.50 -2.79 9.96
N SER A 285 0.10 -2.83 8.69
CA SER A 285 0.78 -3.63 7.65
C SER A 285 2.20 -3.12 7.35
N SER A 286 2.46 -1.83 7.56
CA SER A 286 3.81 -1.28 7.50
C SER A 286 4.68 -1.80 8.65
N GLY A 287 4.11 -1.90 9.85
CA GLY A 287 4.77 -2.53 10.99
C GLY A 287 5.12 -3.99 10.71
N ALA A 288 4.22 -4.75 10.09
CA ALA A 288 4.49 -6.11 9.66
C ALA A 288 5.65 -6.18 8.65
N ALA A 289 5.65 -5.31 7.64
CA ALA A 289 6.73 -5.25 6.65
C ALA A 289 8.08 -4.86 7.28
N LEU A 290 8.09 -3.92 8.23
CA LEU A 290 9.28 -3.54 8.98
C LEU A 290 9.81 -4.68 9.88
N THR A 291 8.92 -5.40 10.56
CA THR A 291 9.30 -6.57 11.36
C THR A 291 10.02 -7.60 10.50
N ALA A 292 9.44 -7.96 9.37
CA ALA A 292 10.06 -8.88 8.41
C ALA A 292 11.39 -8.33 7.85
N ALA A 293 11.46 -7.00 7.59
CA ALA A 293 12.67 -6.38 7.06
C ALA A 293 13.84 -6.46 8.04
N PHE A 294 13.61 -6.15 9.31
CA PHE A 294 14.68 -6.23 10.33
C PHE A 294 15.04 -7.68 10.66
N ASP A 295 14.08 -8.63 10.63
CA ASP A 295 14.38 -10.05 10.76
C ASP A 295 15.31 -10.51 9.63
N VAL A 296 14.92 -10.30 8.36
CA VAL A 296 15.73 -10.66 7.19
C VAL A 296 17.10 -9.98 7.23
N ALA A 297 17.15 -8.68 7.54
CA ALA A 297 18.39 -7.91 7.60
C ALA A 297 19.37 -8.39 8.68
N SER A 298 18.89 -9.08 9.72
CA SER A 298 19.70 -9.60 10.82
C SER A 298 20.34 -10.96 10.55
N ARG A 299 19.89 -11.66 9.50
CA ARG A 299 20.31 -13.02 9.17
C ARG A 299 21.78 -13.10 8.69
N PRO A 300 22.43 -14.27 8.79
CA PRO A 300 23.71 -14.50 8.13
C PRO A 300 23.67 -14.17 6.65
N GLY A 301 24.77 -13.60 6.11
CA GLY A 301 24.85 -13.24 4.67
C GLY A 301 24.19 -11.91 4.29
N MET A 302 23.56 -11.19 5.21
CA MET A 302 22.95 -9.89 4.91
C MET A 302 23.90 -8.70 5.15
N ALA A 303 25.13 -8.92 5.56
CA ALA A 303 26.10 -7.83 5.77
C ALA A 303 26.30 -7.00 4.48
N GLY A 304 26.06 -5.69 4.59
CA GLY A 304 26.16 -4.74 3.48
C GLY A 304 25.04 -4.83 2.41
N LYS A 305 24.10 -5.76 2.53
CA LYS A 305 22.96 -5.89 1.61
C LYS A 305 21.95 -4.77 1.81
N ILE A 306 21.37 -4.28 0.71
CA ILE A 306 20.34 -3.25 0.71
C ILE A 306 18.96 -3.92 0.67
N ILE A 307 18.19 -3.73 1.74
CA ILE A 307 16.85 -4.25 1.92
C ILE A 307 15.86 -3.09 1.86
N VAL A 308 15.00 -3.09 0.85
CA VAL A 308 13.91 -2.11 0.70
C VAL A 308 12.62 -2.71 1.22
N THR A 309 11.94 -2.04 2.15
CA THR A 309 10.63 -2.46 2.64
C THR A 309 9.56 -1.46 2.23
N ILE A 310 8.43 -1.96 1.74
CA ILE A 310 7.28 -1.12 1.34
C ILE A 310 6.50 -0.71 2.58
N ILE A 311 6.28 0.59 2.73
CA ILE A 311 5.47 1.22 3.81
C ILE A 311 4.17 1.71 3.19
N PRO A 312 3.11 0.89 3.17
CA PRO A 312 1.97 1.11 2.29
C PRO A 312 1.04 2.24 2.70
N SER A 313 1.01 2.64 3.98
CA SER A 313 0.03 3.65 4.43
C SER A 313 0.41 4.37 5.72
N PHE A 314 -0.20 5.56 5.94
CA PHE A 314 -0.02 6.40 7.13
C PHE A 314 -0.89 5.92 8.31
N ALA A 315 -0.44 6.18 9.54
CA ALA A 315 -1.08 5.69 10.77
C ALA A 315 -2.46 6.28 11.03
N GLU A 316 -2.71 7.54 10.67
CA GLU A 316 -3.95 8.27 10.97
C GLU A 316 -5.22 7.54 10.48
N ARG A 317 -5.12 6.71 9.44
CA ARG A 317 -6.24 5.87 8.97
C ARG A 317 -6.66 4.76 9.91
N TYR A 318 -5.91 4.52 10.95
CA TYR A 318 -6.07 3.39 11.86
C TYR A 318 -6.35 3.81 13.30
N LEU A 319 -6.79 5.08 13.52
CA LEU A 319 -7.06 5.66 14.85
C LEU A 319 -8.03 4.81 15.69
N SER A 320 -9.04 4.20 15.05
CA SER A 320 -10.03 3.33 15.70
C SER A 320 -9.64 1.84 15.76
N THR A 321 -8.33 1.53 15.67
CA THR A 321 -7.83 0.15 15.66
C THR A 321 -6.86 -0.12 16.82
N ILE A 322 -6.45 -1.39 16.96
CA ILE A 322 -5.45 -1.81 17.96
C ILE A 322 -4.12 -1.05 17.89
N LEU A 323 -3.83 -0.36 16.78
CA LEU A 323 -2.61 0.46 16.66
C LEU A 323 -2.57 1.59 17.70
N PHE A 324 -3.72 2.17 18.03
CA PHE A 324 -3.86 3.29 18.97
C PHE A 324 -4.47 2.88 20.32
N GLU A 325 -4.87 1.63 20.48
CA GLU A 325 -5.43 1.13 21.74
C GLU A 325 -4.42 1.25 22.87
N GLY A 326 -4.85 1.85 24.01
CA GLY A 326 -4.00 2.05 25.17
C GLY A 326 -2.94 3.14 25.07
N LEU A 327 -3.09 4.07 24.11
CA LEU A 327 -2.23 5.26 24.00
C LEU A 327 -2.87 6.46 24.71
#